data_3a49e2977375441a1f975291468faf76
#
_entry.id   3a49e2977375441a1f975291468faf76
#
_cell.length_a   1.000
_cell.length_b   1.000
_cell.length_c   1.000
_cell.angle_alpha   90.00
_cell.angle_beta   90.00
_cell.angle_gamma   90.00
#
_symmetry.space_group_name_H-M   'P 1'
#
loop_
_entity.id
_entity.type
_entity.pdbx_description
1 polymer ?
#
loop_
_entity_poly.entity_id
_entity_poly.type
_entity_poly.pdbx_seq_one_letter_code
_entity_poly.pdbx_strand_id
1 'polypeptide(L)'
;TDSLPSIIIMNRYTRQVVAEYTGRTDNPNDFYETCRKLLLYFNASGMYEQNLPGLFTYFEKQKCLYLLADTPYQLRNSDTFRQGTNTSKGINASGKVNQTARDFIKSWLLERISENSEVRALETIYSPALLKELIMWNQYGNFDRVSSLGMLLWHDATMQGSTEKRKEEIKTFLDDPYWAKMGVLKKKPLNAGGSNFYD
;
A
#
# COMPACT_ATOMS: atom_id res chain seq x y z
N THR A 1 -18.64 19.77 7.32
CA THR A 1 -18.13 18.86 6.28
C THR A 1 -18.57 17.46 6.62
N ASP A 2 -19.28 16.80 5.71
CA ASP A 2 -19.80 15.44 5.90
C ASP A 2 -18.76 14.36 5.60
N SER A 3 -17.47 14.69 5.73
CA SER A 3 -16.37 13.73 5.55
C SER A 3 -16.37 12.69 6.67
N LEU A 4 -16.27 11.43 6.28
CA LEU A 4 -16.21 10.28 7.18
C LEU A 4 -14.77 9.71 7.19
N PRO A 5 -14.21 9.46 8.37
CA PRO A 5 -12.97 8.72 8.43
C PRO A 5 -13.13 7.32 7.84
N SER A 6 -12.18 6.93 6.99
CA SER A 6 -12.21 5.67 6.26
C SER A 6 -10.84 4.98 6.27
N ILE A 7 -10.83 3.65 6.40
CA ILE A 7 -9.66 2.80 6.22
C ILE A 7 -10.03 1.60 5.36
N ILE A 8 -9.16 1.26 4.41
CA ILE A 8 -9.26 0.08 3.55
C ILE A 8 -8.01 -0.76 3.71
N ILE A 9 -8.18 -2.07 3.83
CA ILE A 9 -7.09 -3.04 3.91
C ILE A 9 -7.11 -3.93 2.67
N MET A 10 -5.97 -4.13 2.04
CA MET A 10 -5.79 -4.98 0.88
C MET A 10 -4.76 -6.08 1.16
N ASN A 11 -5.03 -7.28 0.68
CA ASN A 11 -4.02 -8.32 0.67
C ASN A 11 -3.00 -8.01 -0.44
N ARG A 12 -1.73 -7.88 -0.08
CA ARG A 12 -0.66 -7.51 -1.00
C ARG A 12 -0.43 -8.51 -2.13
N TYR A 13 -0.65 -9.80 -1.87
CA TYR A 13 -0.37 -10.86 -2.84
C TYR A 13 -1.51 -11.03 -3.84
N THR A 14 -2.75 -11.00 -3.37
CA THR A 14 -3.94 -11.14 -4.24
C THR A 14 -4.44 -9.80 -4.76
N ARG A 15 -3.98 -8.69 -4.20
CA ARG A 15 -4.42 -7.32 -4.48
C ARG A 15 -5.93 -7.10 -4.34
N GLN A 16 -6.56 -7.90 -3.48
CA GLN A 16 -7.98 -7.81 -3.17
C GLN A 16 -8.21 -7.06 -1.86
N VAL A 17 -9.25 -6.24 -1.81
CA VAL A 17 -9.71 -5.59 -0.58
C VAL A 17 -10.27 -6.66 0.36
N VAL A 18 -9.72 -6.74 1.57
CA VAL A 18 -10.07 -7.75 2.57
C VAL A 18 -10.81 -7.16 3.78
N ALA A 19 -10.70 -5.86 4.01
CA ALA A 19 -11.44 -5.17 5.06
C ALA A 19 -11.64 -3.70 4.72
N GLU A 20 -12.74 -3.15 5.19
CA GLU A 20 -13.10 -1.73 5.09
C GLU A 20 -13.80 -1.31 6.38
N TYR A 21 -13.44 -0.13 6.87
CA TYR A 21 -14.22 0.54 7.91
C TYR A 21 -14.37 2.01 7.53
N THR A 22 -15.60 2.50 7.49
CA THR A 22 -15.90 3.91 7.24
C THR A 22 -17.05 4.30 8.17
N GLY A 23 -16.82 5.31 8.99
CA GLY A 23 -17.84 5.76 9.92
C GLY A 23 -17.33 6.83 10.86
N ARG A 24 -18.24 7.66 11.33
CA ARG A 24 -17.95 8.68 12.33
C ARG A 24 -18.02 8.06 13.72
N THR A 25 -17.00 8.29 14.51
CA THR A 25 -16.95 7.96 15.94
C THR A 25 -17.20 9.22 16.77
N ASP A 26 -17.68 9.06 17.98
CA ASP A 26 -17.91 10.19 18.91
C ASP A 26 -16.58 10.90 19.24
N ASN A 27 -15.49 10.12 19.35
CA ASN A 27 -14.14 10.62 19.56
C ASN A 27 -13.24 10.21 18.39
N PRO A 28 -12.49 11.12 17.76
CA PRO A 28 -11.52 10.78 16.71
C PRO A 28 -10.49 9.71 17.13
N ASN A 29 -10.11 9.67 18.41
CA ASN A 29 -9.18 8.66 18.91
C ASN A 29 -9.73 7.23 18.79
N ASP A 30 -11.04 7.02 18.80
CA ASP A 30 -11.65 5.71 18.66
C ASP A 30 -11.48 5.19 17.22
N PHE A 31 -11.52 6.09 16.23
CA PHE A 31 -11.18 5.75 14.87
C PHE A 31 -9.69 5.41 14.73
N TYR A 32 -8.79 6.18 15.34
CA TYR A 32 -7.36 5.92 15.29
C TYR A 32 -7.01 4.60 15.96
N GLU A 33 -7.67 4.27 17.07
CA GLU A 33 -7.51 2.97 17.73
C GLU A 33 -8.04 1.82 16.86
N THR A 34 -9.14 2.03 16.15
CA THR A 34 -9.67 1.07 15.18
C THR A 34 -8.65 0.83 14.06
N CYS A 35 -8.05 1.89 13.51
CA CYS A 35 -6.98 1.77 12.52
C CYS A 35 -5.80 0.96 13.08
N ARG A 36 -5.33 1.27 14.29
CA ARG A 36 -4.24 0.54 14.93
C ARG A 36 -4.54 -0.95 15.08
N LYS A 37 -5.73 -1.29 15.57
CA LYS A 37 -6.16 -2.69 15.71
C LYS A 37 -6.24 -3.43 14.39
N LEU A 38 -6.79 -2.80 13.36
CA LEU A 38 -6.86 -3.37 12.02
C LEU A 38 -5.46 -3.62 11.43
N LEU A 39 -4.55 -2.65 11.53
CA LEU A 39 -3.19 -2.80 11.04
C LEU A 39 -2.44 -3.94 11.77
N LEU A 40 -2.62 -4.06 13.09
CA LEU A 40 -2.04 -5.18 13.86
C LEU A 40 -2.67 -6.52 13.48
N TYR A 41 -3.99 -6.59 13.39
CA TYR A 41 -4.71 -7.84 13.08
C TYR A 41 -4.33 -8.41 11.72
N PHE A 42 -4.20 -7.55 10.71
CA PHE A 42 -3.83 -7.95 9.36
C PHE A 42 -2.31 -7.97 9.11
N ASN A 43 -1.49 -7.68 10.12
CA ASN A 43 -0.04 -7.49 9.97
C ASN A 43 0.30 -6.55 8.82
N ALA A 44 -0.38 -5.40 8.77
CA ALA A 44 -0.34 -4.44 7.68
C ALA A 44 0.40 -3.16 8.07
N SER A 45 0.89 -2.43 7.07
CA SER A 45 1.34 -1.04 7.21
C SER A 45 0.34 -0.09 6.56
N GLY A 46 0.11 1.06 7.17
CA GLY A 46 -0.90 2.03 6.73
C GLY A 46 -0.30 3.27 6.09
N MET A 47 -0.76 3.62 4.89
CA MET A 47 -0.55 4.94 4.31
C MET A 47 -1.70 5.85 4.72
N TYR A 48 -1.39 7.08 5.13
CA TYR A 48 -2.40 8.03 5.57
C TYR A 48 -2.15 9.42 4.99
N GLU A 49 -3.18 10.24 5.02
CA GLU A 49 -3.13 11.63 4.57
C GLU A 49 -2.55 12.52 5.67
N GLN A 50 -1.43 13.18 5.40
CA GLN A 50 -0.71 14.02 6.36
C GLN A 50 -1.47 15.29 6.78
N ASN A 51 -2.46 15.72 6.00
CA ASN A 51 -3.27 16.89 6.30
C ASN A 51 -4.07 16.75 7.61
N LEU A 52 -4.17 15.51 8.12
CA LEU A 52 -4.84 15.17 9.36
C LEU A 52 -3.82 14.69 10.42
N PRO A 53 -3.17 15.59 11.16
CA PRO A 53 -2.06 15.24 12.05
C PRO A 53 -2.47 14.38 13.26
N GLY A 54 -3.76 14.28 13.57
CA GLY A 54 -4.25 13.56 14.75
C GLY A 54 -3.89 12.08 14.76
N LEU A 55 -3.96 11.41 13.60
CA LEU A 55 -3.61 9.99 13.49
C LEU A 55 -2.12 9.77 13.79
N PHE A 56 -1.23 10.56 13.22
CA PHE A 56 0.21 10.47 13.51
C PHE A 56 0.50 10.64 15.02
N THR A 57 -0.03 11.71 15.63
CA THR A 57 0.15 11.99 17.05
C THR A 57 -0.38 10.87 17.94
N TYR A 58 -1.51 10.27 17.56
CA TYR A 58 -2.05 9.11 18.29
C TYR A 58 -1.11 7.91 18.20
N PHE A 59 -0.63 7.55 17.01
CA PHE A 59 0.29 6.43 16.82
C PHE A 59 1.65 6.66 17.49
N GLU A 60 2.12 7.89 17.55
CA GLU A 60 3.32 8.29 18.28
C GLU A 60 3.16 8.05 19.80
N LYS A 61 2.06 8.53 20.39
CA LYS A 61 1.73 8.29 21.79
C LYS A 61 1.61 6.80 22.13
N GLN A 62 1.07 6.01 21.21
CA GLN A 62 0.95 4.56 21.36
C GLN A 62 2.26 3.80 21.03
N LYS A 63 3.35 4.51 20.69
CA LYS A 63 4.65 3.93 20.31
C LYS A 63 4.56 2.93 19.15
N CYS A 64 3.65 3.15 18.21
CA CYS A 64 3.39 2.26 17.08
C CYS A 64 3.53 2.92 15.69
N LEU A 65 4.40 3.95 15.58
CA LEU A 65 4.72 4.60 14.31
C LEU A 65 5.25 3.63 13.24
N TYR A 66 5.76 2.47 13.63
CA TYR A 66 6.23 1.43 12.71
C TYR A 66 5.09 0.85 11.85
N LEU A 67 3.83 0.99 12.28
CA LEU A 67 2.65 0.60 11.51
C LEU A 67 2.32 1.60 10.39
N LEU A 68 2.86 2.82 10.44
CA LEU A 68 2.64 3.83 9.42
C LEU A 68 3.72 3.78 8.35
N ALA A 69 3.30 3.78 7.10
CA ALA A 69 4.18 3.76 5.95
C ALA A 69 4.95 5.08 5.80
N ASP A 70 6.17 4.98 5.30
CA ASP A 70 6.97 6.15 4.94
C ASP A 70 6.42 6.85 3.71
N THR A 71 6.64 8.16 3.64
CA THR A 71 6.34 8.94 2.45
C THR A 71 7.06 8.34 1.21
N PRO A 72 6.35 8.12 0.10
CA PRO A 72 6.95 7.61 -1.12
C PRO A 72 8.16 8.44 -1.56
N TYR A 73 9.23 7.76 -2.00
CA TYR A 73 10.46 8.43 -2.42
C TYR A 73 10.23 9.48 -3.52
N GLN A 74 9.32 9.19 -4.45
CA GLN A 74 8.95 10.08 -5.55
C GLN A 74 8.38 11.42 -5.08
N LEU A 75 7.78 11.44 -3.88
CA LEU A 75 7.17 12.64 -3.29
C LEU A 75 8.10 13.39 -2.35
N ARG A 76 9.15 12.75 -1.81
CA ARG A 76 10.09 13.37 -0.86
C ARG A 76 10.86 14.56 -1.43
N ASN A 77 11.09 14.57 -2.74
CA ASN A 77 11.81 15.63 -3.44
C ASN A 77 10.91 16.70 -4.06
N SER A 78 9.59 16.62 -3.85
CA SER A 78 8.67 17.62 -4.35
C SER A 78 8.65 18.86 -3.46
N ASP A 79 8.45 20.06 -4.04
CA ASP A 79 8.36 21.30 -3.29
C ASP A 79 7.19 21.30 -2.30
N THR A 80 6.14 20.54 -2.58
CA THR A 80 5.00 20.30 -1.69
C THR A 80 5.40 19.56 -0.41
N PHE A 81 6.39 18.68 -0.46
CA PHE A 81 6.89 17.98 0.74
C PHE A 81 7.69 18.93 1.64
N ARG A 82 8.44 19.88 1.05
CA ARG A 82 9.28 20.84 1.79
C ARG A 82 8.47 21.88 2.57
N GLN A 83 7.22 22.12 2.20
CA GLN A 83 6.39 23.19 2.77
C GLN A 83 5.48 22.75 3.93
N GLY A 84 5.29 21.46 4.20
CA GLY A 84 4.11 21.09 4.96
C GLY A 84 4.26 20.29 6.22
N THR A 85 5.25 19.42 6.37
CA THR A 85 5.28 18.53 7.54
C THR A 85 6.67 18.05 7.92
N ASN A 86 6.93 18.04 9.23
CA ASN A 86 8.15 17.48 9.85
C ASN A 86 8.15 15.94 9.92
N THR A 87 7.21 15.26 9.28
CA THR A 87 7.10 13.81 9.38
C THR A 87 7.49 13.14 8.07
N SER A 88 8.29 12.08 8.14
CA SER A 88 8.65 11.22 7.01
C SER A 88 7.57 10.18 6.69
N LYS A 89 6.41 10.24 7.34
CA LYS A 89 5.32 9.27 7.25
C LYS A 89 4.10 9.84 6.52
N GLY A 90 3.39 8.99 5.76
CA GLY A 90 2.16 9.38 5.07
C GLY A 90 2.37 10.17 3.78
N ILE A 91 1.29 10.69 3.21
CA ILE A 91 1.27 11.47 1.97
C ILE A 91 0.48 12.77 2.17
N ASN A 92 1.02 13.88 1.70
CA ASN A 92 0.26 15.13 1.61
C ASN A 92 -0.63 15.09 0.34
N ALA A 93 -1.94 15.15 0.52
CA ALA A 93 -2.92 15.14 -0.57
C ALA A 93 -2.89 16.47 -1.34
N SER A 94 -2.03 16.55 -2.32
CA SER A 94 -2.00 17.62 -3.31
C SER A 94 -2.80 17.26 -4.56
N GLY A 95 -3.13 18.25 -5.40
CA GLY A 95 -3.83 17.98 -6.67
C GLY A 95 -3.13 16.96 -7.56
N LYS A 96 -1.78 16.98 -7.60
CA LYS A 96 -0.97 16.00 -8.34
C LYS A 96 -1.07 14.60 -7.73
N VAL A 97 -0.99 14.50 -6.41
CA VAL A 97 -1.13 13.21 -5.69
C VAL A 97 -2.50 12.61 -5.94
N ASN A 98 -3.55 13.42 -5.85
CA ASN A 98 -4.92 12.98 -6.09
C ASN A 98 -5.14 12.56 -7.56
N GLN A 99 -4.52 13.24 -8.53
CA GLN A 99 -4.59 12.82 -9.92
C GLN A 99 -3.92 11.46 -10.13
N THR A 100 -2.72 11.26 -9.59
CA THR A 100 -2.01 9.97 -9.68
C THR A 100 -2.78 8.87 -8.97
N ALA A 101 -3.41 9.15 -7.81
CA ALA A 101 -4.28 8.20 -7.13
C ALA A 101 -5.46 7.75 -8.02
N ARG A 102 -6.05 8.67 -8.80
CA ARG A 102 -7.11 8.35 -9.77
C ARG A 102 -6.63 7.39 -10.85
N ASP A 103 -5.42 7.61 -11.35
CA ASP A 103 -4.85 6.75 -12.39
C ASP A 103 -4.53 5.35 -11.84
N PHE A 104 -4.03 5.26 -10.61
CA PHE A 104 -3.83 3.98 -9.92
C PHE A 104 -5.15 3.23 -9.69
N ILE A 105 -6.21 3.92 -9.26
CA ILE A 105 -7.54 3.32 -9.08
C ILE A 105 -8.05 2.76 -10.41
N LYS A 106 -8.01 3.54 -11.50
CA LYS A 106 -8.45 3.10 -12.82
C LYS A 106 -7.68 1.86 -13.29
N SER A 107 -6.36 1.89 -13.17
CA SER A 107 -5.51 0.75 -13.56
C SER A 107 -5.83 -0.49 -12.74
N TRP A 108 -5.92 -0.35 -11.42
CA TRP A 108 -6.22 -1.46 -10.52
C TRP A 108 -7.59 -2.09 -10.77
N LEU A 109 -8.64 -1.30 -11.00
CA LEU A 109 -9.98 -1.81 -11.28
C LEU A 109 -10.04 -2.73 -12.51
N LEU A 110 -9.18 -2.47 -13.51
CA LEU A 110 -9.12 -3.22 -14.76
C LEU A 110 -8.09 -4.37 -14.73
N GLU A 111 -7.28 -4.45 -13.70
CA GLU A 111 -6.25 -5.46 -13.54
C GLU A 111 -6.87 -6.83 -13.30
N ARG A 112 -6.33 -7.87 -13.94
CA ARG A 112 -6.72 -9.26 -13.67
C ARG A 112 -6.15 -9.72 -12.33
N ILE A 113 -6.91 -10.45 -11.55
CA ILE A 113 -6.50 -10.96 -10.24
C ILE A 113 -5.37 -11.98 -10.32
N SER A 114 -5.20 -12.64 -11.46
CA SER A 114 -4.07 -13.50 -11.80
C SER A 114 -3.93 -13.64 -13.30
N GLU A 115 -2.76 -14.09 -13.79
CA GLU A 115 -2.47 -14.27 -15.21
C GLU A 115 -3.46 -15.22 -15.91
N ASN A 116 -3.96 -16.22 -15.19
CA ASN A 116 -4.87 -17.25 -15.71
C ASN A 116 -6.35 -16.94 -15.42
N SER A 117 -6.69 -15.76 -14.89
CA SER A 117 -8.06 -15.39 -14.55
C SER A 117 -8.60 -14.34 -15.50
N GLU A 118 -9.85 -14.51 -15.92
CA GLU A 118 -10.62 -13.47 -16.60
C GLU A 118 -11.19 -12.42 -15.62
N VAL A 119 -11.26 -12.75 -14.32
CA VAL A 119 -11.82 -11.91 -13.26
C VAL A 119 -10.92 -10.71 -13.01
N ARG A 120 -11.50 -9.53 -12.98
CA ARG A 120 -10.81 -8.25 -12.68
C ARG A 120 -10.93 -7.86 -11.22
N ALA A 121 -10.06 -6.99 -10.73
CA ALA A 121 -10.11 -6.48 -9.38
C ALA A 121 -11.46 -5.84 -9.04
N LEU A 122 -12.07 -5.12 -9.98
CA LEU A 122 -13.42 -4.55 -9.84
C LEU A 122 -14.46 -5.61 -9.41
N GLU A 123 -14.39 -6.80 -9.96
CA GLU A 123 -15.35 -7.89 -9.70
C GLU A 123 -15.16 -8.53 -8.32
N THR A 124 -14.05 -8.24 -7.65
CA THR A 124 -13.72 -8.74 -6.30
C THR A 124 -14.08 -7.78 -5.17
N ILE A 125 -14.67 -6.62 -5.49
CA ILE A 125 -15.06 -5.65 -4.48
C ILE A 125 -16.38 -6.07 -3.84
N TYR A 126 -16.34 -6.51 -2.59
CA TYR A 126 -17.52 -6.93 -1.83
C TYR A 126 -18.29 -5.80 -1.16
N SER A 127 -17.72 -4.58 -1.07
CA SER A 127 -18.37 -3.42 -0.45
C SER A 127 -19.31 -2.70 -1.43
N PRO A 128 -20.64 -2.81 -1.25
CA PRO A 128 -21.58 -2.04 -2.08
C PRO A 128 -21.42 -0.52 -1.88
N ALA A 129 -20.97 -0.09 -0.70
CA ALA A 129 -20.74 1.32 -0.40
C ALA A 129 -19.55 1.88 -1.18
N LEU A 130 -18.45 1.12 -1.26
CA LEU A 130 -17.28 1.49 -2.08
C LEU A 130 -17.65 1.49 -3.57
N LEU A 131 -18.36 0.48 -4.06
CA LEU A 131 -18.83 0.44 -5.46
C LEU A 131 -19.70 1.64 -5.80
N LYS A 132 -20.63 2.02 -4.90
CA LYS A 132 -21.48 3.20 -5.08
C LYS A 132 -20.65 4.49 -5.18
N GLU A 133 -19.67 4.68 -4.30
CA GLU A 133 -18.77 5.83 -4.36
C GLU A 133 -17.94 5.85 -5.65
N LEU A 134 -17.42 4.70 -6.09
CA LEU A 134 -16.67 4.59 -7.35
C LEU A 134 -17.51 4.96 -8.58
N ILE A 135 -18.79 4.56 -8.61
CA ILE A 135 -19.72 4.91 -9.71
C ILE A 135 -20.03 6.41 -9.71
N MET A 136 -20.22 7.00 -8.53
CA MET A 136 -20.57 8.42 -8.37
C MET A 136 -19.36 9.35 -8.41
N TRP A 137 -18.16 8.80 -8.42
CA TRP A 137 -16.93 9.56 -8.24
C TRP A 137 -16.72 10.67 -9.25
N ASN A 138 -16.54 11.86 -8.73
CA ASN A 138 -16.24 13.07 -9.51
C ASN A 138 -15.31 14.00 -8.71
N GLN A 139 -14.81 15.05 -9.35
CA GLN A 139 -13.84 15.97 -8.73
C GLN A 139 -14.42 16.94 -7.68
N TYR A 140 -15.74 17.03 -7.55
CA TYR A 140 -16.41 18.00 -6.69
C TYR A 140 -17.04 17.37 -5.44
N GLY A 141 -17.23 16.07 -5.44
CA GLY A 141 -17.82 15.33 -4.35
C GLY A 141 -16.83 14.92 -3.28
N ASN A 142 -17.37 14.56 -2.11
CA ASN A 142 -16.62 13.93 -1.04
C ASN A 142 -16.80 12.41 -1.11
N PHE A 143 -15.71 11.68 -1.35
CA PHE A 143 -15.72 10.24 -1.56
C PHE A 143 -14.62 9.62 -0.69
N ASP A 144 -14.92 9.45 0.59
CA ASP A 144 -13.94 9.09 1.61
C ASP A 144 -13.35 7.70 1.40
N ARG A 145 -14.16 6.72 0.95
CA ARG A 145 -13.70 5.37 0.62
C ARG A 145 -12.78 5.38 -0.60
N VAL A 146 -13.15 6.15 -1.63
CA VAL A 146 -12.32 6.27 -2.85
C VAL A 146 -11.01 6.96 -2.52
N SER A 147 -11.00 7.98 -1.67
CA SER A 147 -9.78 8.65 -1.20
C SER A 147 -8.88 7.67 -0.43
N SER A 148 -9.46 6.88 0.47
CA SER A 148 -8.76 5.85 1.23
C SER A 148 -8.17 4.76 0.31
N LEU A 149 -8.92 4.32 -0.72
CA LEU A 149 -8.43 3.40 -1.75
C LEU A 149 -7.26 4.00 -2.53
N GLY A 150 -7.32 5.28 -2.86
CA GLY A 150 -6.23 6.00 -3.52
C GLY A 150 -4.94 6.01 -2.70
N MET A 151 -5.02 6.27 -1.39
CA MET A 151 -3.87 6.21 -0.49
C MET A 151 -3.28 4.80 -0.38
N LEU A 152 -4.14 3.80 -0.31
CA LEU A 152 -3.73 2.40 -0.30
C LEU A 152 -2.97 2.01 -1.58
N LEU A 153 -3.46 2.39 -2.75
CA LEU A 153 -2.80 2.08 -4.03
C LEU A 153 -1.48 2.85 -4.21
N TRP A 154 -1.37 4.06 -3.67
CA TRP A 154 -0.08 4.75 -3.56
C TRP A 154 0.93 3.93 -2.74
N HIS A 155 0.49 3.37 -1.61
CA HIS A 155 1.35 2.52 -0.78
C HIS A 155 1.76 1.25 -1.52
N ASP A 156 0.81 0.58 -2.17
CA ASP A 156 1.06 -0.64 -2.94
C ASP A 156 2.07 -0.39 -4.08
N ALA A 157 1.90 0.67 -4.87
CA ALA A 157 2.84 1.07 -5.92
C ALA A 157 4.26 1.35 -5.38
N THR A 158 4.36 1.98 -4.21
CA THR A 158 5.64 2.25 -3.54
C THR A 158 6.33 0.96 -3.13
N MET A 159 5.57 0.01 -2.59
CA MET A 159 6.10 -1.30 -2.17
C MET A 159 6.53 -2.16 -3.34
N GLN A 160 5.81 -2.12 -4.46
CA GLN A 160 6.19 -2.82 -5.71
C GLN A 160 7.50 -2.27 -6.27
N GLY A 161 7.61 -0.96 -6.44
CA GLY A 161 8.83 -0.33 -6.94
C GLY A 161 10.06 -0.58 -6.06
N SER A 162 9.89 -0.65 -4.74
CA SER A 162 10.97 -1.01 -3.81
C SER A 162 11.41 -2.47 -3.96
N THR A 163 10.48 -3.36 -4.24
CA THR A 163 10.76 -4.80 -4.45
C THR A 163 11.51 -5.03 -5.75
N GLU A 164 11.14 -4.33 -6.82
CA GLU A 164 11.82 -4.42 -8.11
C GLU A 164 13.26 -3.90 -8.02
N LYS A 165 13.47 -2.70 -7.45
CA LYS A 165 14.81 -2.16 -7.22
C LYS A 165 15.69 -3.12 -6.44
N ARG A 166 15.18 -3.70 -5.36
CA ARG A 166 15.93 -4.68 -4.57
C ARG A 166 16.29 -5.94 -5.35
N LYS A 167 15.41 -6.40 -6.25
CA LYS A 167 15.70 -7.54 -7.14
C LYS A 167 16.81 -7.20 -8.14
N GLU A 168 16.78 -6.00 -8.72
CA GLU A 168 17.82 -5.51 -9.63
C GLU A 168 19.17 -5.37 -8.93
N GLU A 169 19.21 -4.75 -7.73
CA GLU A 169 20.44 -4.63 -6.93
C GLU A 169 21.05 -6.00 -6.58
N ILE A 170 20.23 -6.96 -6.17
CA ILE A 170 20.66 -8.33 -5.88
C ILE A 170 21.21 -9.00 -7.14
N LYS A 171 20.55 -8.82 -8.29
CA LYS A 171 21.00 -9.38 -9.55
C LYS A 171 22.34 -8.80 -9.96
N THR A 172 22.51 -7.47 -9.89
CA THR A 172 23.76 -6.78 -10.20
C THR A 172 24.90 -7.25 -9.29
N PHE A 173 24.63 -7.41 -8.00
CA PHE A 173 25.60 -7.92 -7.04
C PHE A 173 26.03 -9.37 -7.34
N LEU A 174 25.11 -10.22 -7.74
CA LEU A 174 25.37 -11.62 -8.08
C LEU A 174 26.15 -11.77 -9.40
N ASP A 175 25.98 -10.82 -10.32
CA ASP A 175 26.64 -10.79 -11.62
C ASP A 175 27.99 -10.06 -11.59
N ASP A 176 28.41 -9.50 -10.44
CA ASP A 176 29.71 -8.82 -10.27
C ASP A 176 30.85 -9.83 -10.41
N PRO A 177 31.81 -9.61 -11.37
CA PRO A 177 32.97 -10.50 -11.60
C PRO A 177 33.86 -10.71 -10.37
N TYR A 178 33.86 -9.76 -9.44
CA TYR A 178 34.62 -9.86 -8.20
C TYR A 178 34.15 -11.01 -7.34
N TRP A 179 32.82 -11.08 -7.10
CA TRP A 179 32.23 -12.14 -6.28
C TRP A 179 32.23 -13.50 -6.96
N ALA A 180 32.15 -13.52 -8.31
CA ALA A 180 32.31 -14.75 -9.08
C ALA A 180 33.71 -15.35 -8.91
N LYS A 181 34.77 -14.50 -8.86
CA LYS A 181 36.16 -14.92 -8.62
C LYS A 181 36.41 -15.43 -7.20
N MET A 182 35.75 -14.87 -6.21
CA MET A 182 35.91 -15.25 -4.80
C MET A 182 35.24 -16.59 -4.46
N GLY A 183 34.58 -17.25 -5.40
CA GLY A 183 33.99 -18.57 -5.19
C GLY A 183 32.80 -18.60 -4.21
N VAL A 184 32.38 -17.43 -3.75
CA VAL A 184 31.29 -17.29 -2.75
C VAL A 184 29.91 -17.64 -3.35
N LEU A 185 29.80 -17.62 -4.68
CA LEU A 185 28.55 -17.85 -5.41
C LEU A 185 28.63 -19.03 -6.39
N LYS A 186 29.26 -20.13 -6.00
CA LYS A 186 29.01 -21.37 -6.74
C LYS A 186 27.55 -21.75 -6.55
N LYS A 187 26.72 -21.49 -7.57
CA LYS A 187 25.41 -22.11 -7.70
C LYS A 187 25.65 -23.62 -7.60
N LYS A 188 25.30 -24.22 -6.45
CA LYS A 188 25.12 -25.66 -6.40
C LYS A 188 24.00 -25.97 -7.37
N PRO A 189 24.22 -26.76 -8.45
CA PRO A 189 23.10 -27.20 -9.26
C PRO A 189 22.17 -27.96 -8.32
N LEU A 190 20.89 -27.63 -8.32
CA LEU A 190 19.86 -28.47 -7.77
C LEU A 190 19.84 -29.75 -8.64
N ASN A 191 20.70 -30.70 -8.28
CA ASN A 191 20.57 -32.03 -8.83
C ASN A 191 19.28 -32.61 -8.29
N ALA A 192 18.31 -32.74 -9.18
CA ALA A 192 17.20 -33.62 -9.05
C ALA A 192 17.74 -35.07 -9.04
N GLY A 193 18.31 -35.46 -7.91
CA GLY A 193 18.70 -36.83 -7.63
C GLY A 193 17.53 -37.51 -6.93
N GLY A 194 16.61 -38.05 -7.71
CA GLY A 194 15.68 -39.05 -7.21
C GLY A 194 16.48 -40.28 -6.78
N SER A 195 16.60 -40.52 -5.48
CA SER A 195 16.95 -41.83 -4.96
C SER A 195 15.64 -42.55 -4.66
N ASN A 196 15.33 -43.56 -5.49
CA ASN A 196 14.38 -44.60 -5.18
C ASN A 196 14.82 -45.28 -3.88
N PHE A 197 14.03 -45.12 -2.82
CA PHE A 197 14.05 -45.99 -1.64
C PHE A 197 12.88 -46.98 -1.82
N TYR A 198 13.17 -48.11 -2.46
CA TYR A 198 12.48 -49.40 -2.29
C TYR A 198 13.42 -50.47 -2.88
N ASP A 199 14.19 -51.10 -2.01
CA ASP A 199 14.51 -52.53 -1.93
C ASP A 199 14.96 -52.85 -0.50
#